data_fc64d073d87febebe3ec5def414b94a0
#
_entry.id   fc64d073d87febebe3ec5def414b94a0
#
_cell.length_a   1.000
_cell.length_b   1.000
_cell.length_c   1.000
_cell.angle_alpha   90.00
_cell.angle_beta   90.00
_cell.angle_gamma   90.00
#
_symmetry.space_group_name_H-M   'P 1'
#
loop_
_entity.id
_entity.type
_entity.pdbx_description
1 polymer ?
#
loop_
_entity_poly.entity_id
_entity_poly.type
_entity_poly.pdbx_seq_one_letter_code
_entity_poly.pdbx_strand_id
1 'polypeptide(L)'
;LRAEGDVPFHGILAEFSQLQQMENYVFFRAVLVPRMWRLGLTYHNQVFLDQTVPQILEACLKDAGLTADDFELRLHGQYPSWEYLCQYRESHLAFVSRWMEREGIYYYFEQGSGGEKVILTDTKVAHGAMPDGETLHYSSPSGLQHFHREEILFELGCQQRQLPKTLKLRDYNYESPSLELAGDAEVFPGGWGEVYLYGEHFRKPEEGAALAAVRAEELRCRER
;
A
#
# COMPACT_ATOMS: atom_id res chain seq x y z
N LEU A 1 9.56 5.36 -19.79
CA LEU A 1 8.46 5.86 -20.62
C LEU A 1 9.05 6.62 -21.80
N ARG A 2 9.26 5.99 -22.94
CA ARG A 2 9.47 6.71 -24.19
C ARG A 2 8.13 7.30 -24.59
N ALA A 3 7.85 8.48 -24.17
CA ALA A 3 6.74 9.22 -24.71
C ALA A 3 7.23 9.98 -25.96
N GLU A 4 7.04 9.40 -27.11
CA GLU A 4 6.73 10.21 -28.28
C GLU A 4 5.32 10.77 -28.06
N GLY A 5 5.17 11.68 -27.11
CA GLY A 5 3.90 12.29 -26.73
C GLY A 5 3.81 12.63 -25.26
N ASP A 6 2.86 13.46 -24.89
CA ASP A 6 2.58 13.81 -23.50
C ASP A 6 2.05 12.57 -22.73
N VAL A 7 2.69 12.21 -21.63
CA VAL A 7 2.18 11.18 -20.72
C VAL A 7 1.19 11.84 -19.76
N PRO A 8 -0.11 11.53 -19.85
CA PRO A 8 -1.10 12.14 -18.99
C PRO A 8 -0.99 11.55 -17.56
N PHE A 9 -0.94 12.44 -16.57
CA PHE A 9 -1.13 12.10 -15.17
C PHE A 9 -2.48 12.62 -14.71
N HIS A 10 -3.33 11.74 -14.21
CA HIS A 10 -4.65 12.08 -13.70
C HIS A 10 -4.65 12.11 -12.18
N GLY A 11 -5.49 12.93 -11.60
CA GLY A 11 -5.64 13.06 -10.16
C GLY A 11 -6.54 14.26 -9.82
N ILE A 12 -6.53 14.63 -8.54
CA ILE A 12 -7.20 15.82 -8.02
C ILE A 12 -6.19 16.77 -7.41
N LEU A 13 -6.51 18.06 -7.41
CA LEU A 13 -5.69 19.06 -6.74
C LEU A 13 -5.99 19.03 -5.23
N ALA A 14 -4.99 18.64 -4.43
CA ALA A 14 -5.06 18.74 -2.98
C ALA A 14 -4.73 20.15 -2.49
N GLU A 15 -3.78 20.82 -3.16
CA GLU A 15 -3.36 22.17 -2.81
C GLU A 15 -3.15 22.99 -4.08
N PHE A 16 -3.50 24.25 -4.02
CA PHE A 16 -3.18 25.24 -5.03
C PHE A 16 -2.82 26.55 -4.36
N SER A 17 -1.64 27.08 -4.63
CA SER A 17 -1.16 28.31 -4.02
C SER A 17 -0.44 29.19 -5.03
N GLN A 18 -0.64 30.50 -4.92
CA GLN A 18 0.17 31.48 -5.58
C GLN A 18 1.41 31.75 -4.69
N LEU A 19 2.61 31.61 -5.25
CA LEU A 19 3.85 31.77 -4.51
C LEU A 19 4.32 33.24 -4.53
N GLN A 20 4.80 33.68 -5.69
CA GLN A 20 5.36 35.02 -5.84
C GLN A 20 5.06 35.57 -7.22
N GLN A 21 5.15 36.88 -7.35
CA GLN A 21 5.09 37.60 -8.62
C GLN A 21 6.47 38.23 -8.86
N MET A 22 7.03 38.01 -10.05
CA MET A 22 8.26 38.64 -10.53
C MET A 22 7.98 39.32 -11.88
N GLU A 23 8.03 40.63 -11.90
CA GLU A 23 7.74 41.47 -13.08
C GLU A 23 6.44 41.04 -13.80
N ASN A 24 6.58 40.27 -14.90
CA ASN A 24 5.45 39.83 -15.74
C ASN A 24 5.05 38.36 -15.48
N TYR A 25 5.63 37.68 -14.49
CA TYR A 25 5.35 36.29 -14.21
C TYR A 25 4.76 36.11 -12.81
N VAL A 26 3.75 35.23 -12.72
CA VAL A 26 3.17 34.77 -11.45
C VAL A 26 3.43 33.29 -11.31
N PHE A 27 4.04 32.90 -10.21
CA PHE A 27 4.35 31.50 -9.92
C PHE A 27 3.26 30.88 -9.07
N PHE A 28 2.83 29.69 -9.49
CA PHE A 28 1.84 28.89 -8.76
C PHE A 28 2.45 27.54 -8.39
N ARG A 29 1.98 27.00 -7.29
CA ARG A 29 2.24 25.64 -6.87
C ARG A 29 0.92 24.90 -6.86
N ALA A 30 0.88 23.71 -7.50
CA ALA A 30 -0.24 22.80 -7.43
C ALA A 30 0.26 21.44 -6.93
N VAL A 31 -0.47 20.81 -6.01
CA VAL A 31 -0.19 19.46 -5.54
C VAL A 31 -1.28 18.57 -6.09
N LEU A 32 -0.89 17.74 -7.06
CA LEU A 32 -1.76 16.73 -7.65
C LEU A 32 -1.63 15.44 -6.83
N VAL A 33 -2.77 14.87 -6.43
CA VAL A 33 -2.84 13.64 -5.66
C VAL A 33 -3.85 12.68 -6.26
N PRO A 34 -3.73 11.37 -6.02
CA PRO A 34 -4.75 10.40 -6.41
C PRO A 34 -6.09 10.65 -5.73
N ARG A 35 -7.20 10.26 -6.38
CA ARG A 35 -8.56 10.40 -5.81
C ARG A 35 -8.71 9.65 -4.48
N MET A 36 -7.99 8.55 -4.30
CA MET A 36 -7.95 7.81 -3.04
C MET A 36 -7.53 8.68 -1.84
N TRP A 37 -6.80 9.76 -2.07
CA TRP A 37 -6.44 10.74 -1.04
C TRP A 37 -7.66 11.31 -0.29
N ARG A 38 -8.84 11.37 -0.95
CA ARG A 38 -10.10 11.82 -0.32
C ARG A 38 -10.48 11.01 0.91
N LEU A 39 -10.07 9.74 1.00
CA LEU A 39 -10.27 8.91 2.17
C LEU A 39 -9.63 9.52 3.42
N GLY A 40 -8.59 10.32 3.26
CA GLY A 40 -7.95 11.05 4.36
C GLY A 40 -8.77 12.21 4.92
N LEU A 41 -9.76 12.69 4.17
CA LEU A 41 -10.63 13.80 4.57
C LEU A 41 -11.90 13.33 5.28
N THR A 42 -12.24 12.06 5.22
CA THR A 42 -13.45 11.49 5.81
C THR A 42 -13.09 10.79 7.11
N TYR A 43 -13.63 11.28 8.22
CA TYR A 43 -13.47 10.71 9.56
C TYR A 43 -14.80 10.14 10.02
N HIS A 44 -14.82 8.86 10.36
CA HIS A 44 -16.01 8.18 10.82
C HIS A 44 -15.81 7.43 12.13
N ASN A 45 -16.95 7.17 12.82
CA ASN A 45 -17.08 6.17 13.86
C ASN A 45 -18.17 5.20 13.38
N GLN A 46 -17.75 4.06 12.86
CA GLN A 46 -18.67 3.07 12.30
C GLN A 46 -18.21 1.65 12.61
N VAL A 47 -19.16 0.74 12.55
CA VAL A 47 -18.97 -0.67 12.83
C VAL A 47 -19.36 -1.47 11.58
N PHE A 48 -18.52 -2.42 11.24
CA PHE A 48 -18.79 -3.42 10.21
C PHE A 48 -19.00 -4.76 10.90
N LEU A 49 -20.12 -5.43 10.62
CA LEU A 49 -20.50 -6.70 11.21
C LEU A 49 -20.53 -7.77 10.12
N ASP A 50 -19.96 -8.94 10.43
CA ASP A 50 -19.96 -10.13 9.57
C ASP A 50 -19.47 -9.85 8.13
N GLN A 51 -18.43 -9.03 7.99
CA GLN A 51 -17.85 -8.64 6.71
C GLN A 51 -16.38 -9.05 6.58
N THR A 52 -15.97 -9.32 5.35
CA THR A 52 -14.56 -9.51 5.02
C THR A 52 -13.85 -8.17 4.80
N VAL A 53 -12.53 -8.15 4.98
CA VAL A 53 -11.74 -6.93 4.73
C VAL A 53 -11.94 -6.38 3.32
N PRO A 54 -11.94 -7.18 2.22
CA PRO A 54 -12.25 -6.65 0.89
C PRO A 54 -13.60 -5.95 0.76
N GLN A 55 -14.66 -6.47 1.40
CA GLN A 55 -15.98 -5.82 1.40
C GLN A 55 -15.95 -4.47 2.12
N ILE A 56 -15.20 -4.39 3.22
CA ILE A 56 -15.04 -3.15 3.99
C ILE A 56 -14.22 -2.13 3.21
N LEU A 57 -13.12 -2.56 2.55
CA LEU A 57 -12.33 -1.68 1.68
C LEU A 57 -13.19 -1.07 0.58
N GLU A 58 -13.97 -1.89 -0.10
CA GLU A 58 -14.89 -1.44 -1.16
C GLU A 58 -15.94 -0.44 -0.62
N ALA A 59 -16.50 -0.70 0.55
CA ALA A 59 -17.45 0.20 1.20
C ALA A 59 -16.84 1.56 1.51
N CYS A 60 -15.63 1.60 2.09
CA CYS A 60 -14.92 2.84 2.41
C CYS A 60 -14.53 3.63 1.14
N LEU A 61 -14.10 2.95 0.07
CA LEU A 61 -13.79 3.58 -1.21
C LEU A 61 -15.03 4.24 -1.82
N LYS A 62 -16.16 3.54 -1.83
CA LYS A 62 -17.44 4.07 -2.31
C LYS A 62 -17.96 5.24 -1.46
N ASP A 63 -17.83 5.17 -0.14
CA ASP A 63 -18.24 6.24 0.77
C ASP A 63 -17.41 7.52 0.55
N ALA A 64 -16.13 7.38 0.18
CA ALA A 64 -15.29 8.49 -0.24
C ALA A 64 -15.59 9.02 -1.67
N GLY A 65 -16.60 8.46 -2.33
CA GLY A 65 -17.07 8.88 -3.64
C GLY A 65 -16.30 8.31 -4.82
N LEU A 66 -15.52 7.21 -4.63
CA LEU A 66 -14.91 6.48 -5.73
C LEU A 66 -15.94 5.53 -6.34
N THR A 67 -15.88 5.39 -7.66
CA THR A 67 -16.74 4.51 -8.45
C THR A 67 -15.98 3.26 -8.91
N ALA A 68 -16.68 2.31 -9.51
CA ALA A 68 -16.06 1.11 -10.09
C ALA A 68 -15.02 1.43 -11.20
N ASP A 69 -15.07 2.63 -11.78
CA ASP A 69 -14.08 3.08 -12.77
C ASP A 69 -12.79 3.56 -12.08
N ASP A 70 -12.87 3.98 -10.81
CA ASP A 70 -11.77 4.59 -10.06
C ASP A 70 -10.94 3.56 -9.26
N PHE A 71 -11.48 2.36 -9.02
CA PHE A 71 -10.75 1.32 -8.28
C PHE A 71 -11.05 -0.10 -8.79
N GLU A 72 -10.15 -1.03 -8.50
CA GLU A 72 -10.30 -2.45 -8.80
C GLU A 72 -9.61 -3.28 -7.71
N LEU A 73 -10.27 -4.34 -7.26
CA LEU A 73 -9.70 -5.31 -6.33
C LEU A 73 -9.23 -6.55 -7.12
N ARG A 74 -7.91 -6.75 -7.22
CA ARG A 74 -7.26 -7.92 -7.82
C ARG A 74 -6.69 -8.79 -6.70
N LEU A 75 -7.57 -9.37 -5.90
CA LEU A 75 -7.24 -10.14 -4.72
C LEU A 75 -7.40 -11.64 -5.02
N HIS A 76 -6.45 -12.45 -4.56
CA HIS A 76 -6.41 -13.89 -4.78
C HIS A 76 -6.48 -14.68 -3.47
N GLY A 77 -6.19 -14.05 -2.34
CA GLY A 77 -6.27 -14.63 -1.01
C GLY A 77 -7.70 -14.92 -0.57
N GLN A 78 -7.81 -15.73 0.48
CA GLN A 78 -9.08 -15.94 1.17
C GLN A 78 -9.09 -15.10 2.43
N TYR A 79 -10.13 -14.31 2.58
CA TYR A 79 -10.27 -13.37 3.69
C TYR A 79 -11.39 -13.83 4.62
N PRO A 80 -11.11 -14.04 5.91
CA PRO A 80 -12.14 -14.43 6.86
C PRO A 80 -13.16 -13.31 7.05
N SER A 81 -14.40 -13.72 7.36
CA SER A 81 -15.42 -12.79 7.81
C SER A 81 -15.15 -12.42 9.27
N TRP A 82 -15.14 -11.14 9.56
CA TRP A 82 -14.99 -10.60 10.89
C TRP A 82 -16.35 -10.33 11.51
N GLU A 83 -16.60 -10.91 12.68
CA GLU A 83 -17.81 -10.67 13.45
C GLU A 83 -18.00 -9.18 13.77
N TYR A 84 -16.90 -8.49 14.08
CA TYR A 84 -16.92 -7.10 14.47
C TYR A 84 -15.64 -6.39 14.07
N LEU A 85 -15.77 -5.35 13.27
CA LEU A 85 -14.68 -4.40 12.97
C LEU A 85 -15.14 -2.97 13.23
N CYS A 86 -14.32 -2.21 13.92
CA CYS A 86 -14.64 -0.83 14.28
C CYS A 86 -13.64 0.13 13.69
N GLN A 87 -14.14 1.11 12.97
CA GLN A 87 -13.44 2.35 12.68
C GLN A 87 -13.79 3.33 13.79
N TYR A 88 -12.78 3.81 14.52
CA TYR A 88 -13.02 4.70 15.66
C TYR A 88 -12.04 5.87 15.66
N ARG A 89 -12.56 7.10 15.51
CA ARG A 89 -11.81 8.37 15.52
C ARG A 89 -10.60 8.38 14.57
N GLU A 90 -10.73 7.75 13.43
CA GLU A 90 -9.70 7.70 12.40
C GLU A 90 -10.29 8.02 11.03
N SER A 91 -9.45 8.46 10.09
CA SER A 91 -9.87 8.65 8.71
C SER A 91 -10.11 7.32 8.00
N HIS A 92 -10.91 7.33 6.95
CA HIS A 92 -11.05 6.15 6.09
C HIS A 92 -9.68 5.67 5.58
N LEU A 93 -8.79 6.58 5.21
CA LEU A 93 -7.46 6.22 4.74
C LEU A 93 -6.64 5.46 5.80
N ALA A 94 -6.63 5.96 7.04
CA ALA A 94 -5.93 5.30 8.14
C ALA A 94 -6.54 3.92 8.43
N PHE A 95 -7.88 3.84 8.47
CA PHE A 95 -8.60 2.60 8.70
C PHE A 95 -8.32 1.55 7.63
N VAL A 96 -8.50 1.88 6.35
CA VAL A 96 -8.25 0.92 5.26
C VAL A 96 -6.77 0.54 5.17
N SER A 97 -5.85 1.49 5.42
CA SER A 97 -4.41 1.21 5.39
C SER A 97 -3.99 0.17 6.41
N ARG A 98 -4.43 0.29 7.68
CA ARG A 98 -4.06 -0.68 8.72
C ARG A 98 -4.66 -2.06 8.47
N TRP A 99 -5.84 -2.16 7.83
CA TRP A 99 -6.43 -3.44 7.48
C TRP A 99 -5.80 -4.06 6.24
N MET A 100 -5.44 -3.24 5.25
CA MET A 100 -4.63 -3.71 4.11
C MET A 100 -3.27 -4.23 4.57
N GLU A 101 -2.59 -3.50 5.46
CA GLU A 101 -1.32 -3.91 6.04
C GLU A 101 -1.43 -5.24 6.81
N ARG A 102 -2.51 -5.42 7.58
CA ARG A 102 -2.78 -6.67 8.29
C ARG A 102 -2.94 -7.86 7.35
N GLU A 103 -3.71 -7.69 6.27
CA GLU A 103 -4.05 -8.76 5.33
C GLU A 103 -3.01 -8.94 4.21
N GLY A 104 -1.94 -8.14 4.21
CA GLY A 104 -0.91 -8.19 3.16
C GLY A 104 -1.38 -7.62 1.82
N ILE A 105 -2.42 -6.79 1.85
CA ILE A 105 -2.93 -6.09 0.67
C ILE A 105 -2.13 -4.80 0.49
N TYR A 106 -1.73 -4.51 -0.73
CA TYR A 106 -1.12 -3.24 -1.11
C TYR A 106 -1.80 -2.66 -2.33
N TYR A 107 -1.50 -1.42 -2.68
CA TYR A 107 -2.11 -0.77 -3.83
C TYR A 107 -1.09 -0.02 -4.69
N TYR A 108 -1.46 0.17 -5.95
CA TYR A 108 -0.75 1.00 -6.91
C TYR A 108 -1.75 1.68 -7.85
N PHE A 109 -1.27 2.61 -8.67
CA PHE A 109 -2.12 3.38 -9.57
C PHE A 109 -1.78 3.07 -11.02
N GLU A 110 -2.82 2.76 -11.80
CA GLU A 110 -2.75 2.69 -13.26
C GLU A 110 -3.24 4.01 -13.83
N GLN A 111 -2.49 4.56 -14.78
CA GLN A 111 -2.87 5.78 -15.51
C GLN A 111 -3.42 5.38 -16.87
N GLY A 112 -4.65 5.74 -17.17
CA GLY A 112 -5.33 5.42 -18.42
C GLY A 112 -5.91 6.65 -19.10
N SER A 113 -6.44 6.50 -20.32
CA SER A 113 -7.08 7.59 -21.05
C SER A 113 -8.34 8.16 -20.37
N GLY A 114 -8.97 7.39 -19.49
CA GLY A 114 -10.17 7.79 -18.74
C GLY A 114 -9.91 8.36 -17.36
N GLY A 115 -8.68 8.32 -16.89
CA GLY A 115 -8.33 8.75 -15.54
C GLY A 115 -7.32 7.80 -14.87
N GLU A 116 -7.09 8.04 -13.59
CA GLU A 116 -6.36 7.12 -12.72
C GLU A 116 -7.29 6.05 -12.16
N LYS A 117 -6.76 4.86 -11.96
CA LYS A 117 -7.44 3.77 -11.28
C LYS A 117 -6.53 3.21 -10.18
N VAL A 118 -7.03 3.11 -8.95
CA VAL A 118 -6.31 2.43 -7.88
C VAL A 118 -6.57 0.92 -7.96
N ILE A 119 -5.50 0.15 -7.96
CA ILE A 119 -5.53 -1.31 -7.96
C ILE A 119 -5.11 -1.80 -6.57
N LEU A 120 -5.97 -2.52 -5.90
CA LEU A 120 -5.67 -3.17 -4.64
C LEU A 120 -5.37 -4.64 -4.91
N THR A 121 -4.23 -5.13 -4.45
CA THR A 121 -3.79 -6.51 -4.71
C THR A 121 -3.01 -7.10 -3.54
N ASP A 122 -2.98 -8.41 -3.46
CA ASP A 122 -2.24 -9.22 -2.48
C ASP A 122 -1.11 -10.04 -3.14
N THR A 123 -0.88 -9.84 -4.43
CA THR A 123 0.10 -10.63 -5.19
C THR A 123 0.83 -9.81 -6.25
N LYS A 124 2.11 -10.13 -6.44
CA LYS A 124 2.94 -9.54 -7.50
C LYS A 124 2.49 -9.95 -8.92
N VAL A 125 1.68 -10.99 -9.06
CA VAL A 125 1.16 -11.44 -10.36
C VAL A 125 0.24 -10.39 -11.01
N ALA A 126 -0.34 -9.50 -10.21
CA ALA A 126 -1.17 -8.40 -10.70
C ALA A 126 -0.40 -7.33 -11.50
N HIS A 127 0.93 -7.28 -11.35
CA HIS A 127 1.76 -6.33 -12.09
C HIS A 127 2.01 -6.81 -13.51
N GLY A 128 1.64 -5.98 -14.50
CA GLY A 128 2.04 -6.17 -15.89
C GLY A 128 3.52 -5.84 -16.10
N ALA A 129 4.08 -6.31 -17.21
CA ALA A 129 5.39 -5.85 -17.65
C ALA A 129 5.35 -4.36 -18.00
N MET A 130 6.47 -3.65 -17.81
CA MET A 130 6.57 -2.26 -18.26
C MET A 130 6.45 -2.19 -19.80
N PRO A 131 5.67 -1.24 -20.34
CA PRO A 131 5.38 -1.17 -21.78
C PRO A 131 6.61 -1.11 -22.67
N ASP A 132 7.69 -0.48 -22.21
CA ASP A 132 8.91 -0.18 -23.00
C ASP A 132 10.13 -1.03 -22.61
N GLY A 133 9.91 -2.12 -21.89
CA GLY A 133 10.95 -3.04 -21.45
C GLY A 133 11.39 -2.83 -20.01
N GLU A 134 12.19 -3.78 -19.53
CA GLU A 134 12.53 -3.90 -18.11
C GLU A 134 13.86 -3.20 -17.74
N THR A 135 14.47 -2.46 -18.69
CA THR A 135 15.81 -1.90 -18.49
C THR A 135 15.76 -0.37 -18.50
N LEU A 136 16.13 0.23 -17.39
CA LEU A 136 16.39 1.66 -17.29
C LEU A 136 17.90 1.93 -17.33
N HIS A 137 18.33 2.90 -18.11
CA HIS A 137 19.73 3.32 -18.15
C HIS A 137 20.06 4.21 -16.96
N TYR A 138 21.12 3.84 -16.22
CA TYR A 138 21.66 4.71 -15.19
C TYR A 138 22.67 5.69 -15.80
N SER A 139 22.49 6.98 -15.53
CA SER A 139 23.44 8.02 -15.90
C SER A 139 23.67 8.95 -14.72
N SER A 140 24.92 8.99 -14.23
CA SER A 140 25.30 9.91 -13.17
C SER A 140 25.14 11.36 -13.65
N PRO A 141 24.62 12.28 -12.83
CA PRO A 141 24.50 13.68 -13.20
C PRO A 141 25.90 14.29 -13.39
N SER A 142 26.32 14.43 -14.63
CA SER A 142 27.52 15.16 -15.01
C SER A 142 27.09 16.49 -15.65
N GLY A 143 27.65 17.61 -15.19
CA GLY A 143 27.30 18.95 -15.66
C GLY A 143 27.56 19.22 -17.17
N LEU A 144 28.04 18.23 -17.92
CA LEU A 144 28.35 18.27 -19.36
C LEU A 144 27.36 17.46 -20.22
N GLN A 145 26.46 16.69 -19.61
CA GLN A 145 25.46 15.95 -20.38
C GLN A 145 24.22 16.82 -20.58
N HIS A 146 24.10 17.37 -21.77
CA HIS A 146 22.89 18.03 -22.24
C HIS A 146 21.79 16.98 -22.44
N PHE A 147 20.68 17.22 -21.77
CA PHE A 147 19.32 16.73 -22.03
C PHE A 147 19.21 15.64 -23.10
N HIS A 148 19.48 14.41 -22.73
CA HIS A 148 18.99 13.28 -23.50
C HIS A 148 17.48 13.21 -23.29
N ARG A 149 16.72 13.09 -24.35
CA ARG A 149 15.26 12.90 -24.34
C ARG A 149 14.86 11.49 -23.84
N GLU A 150 15.81 10.71 -23.34
CA GLU A 150 15.58 9.37 -22.84
C GLU A 150 15.37 9.41 -21.32
N GLU A 151 14.46 8.59 -20.84
CA GLU A 151 14.31 8.37 -19.40
C GLU A 151 15.57 7.71 -18.86
N ILE A 152 16.19 8.35 -17.89
CA ILE A 152 17.38 7.86 -17.23
C ILE A 152 17.16 7.83 -15.72
N LEU A 153 17.74 6.82 -15.09
CA LEU A 153 17.89 6.77 -13.65
C LEU A 153 19.15 7.57 -13.29
N PHE A 154 18.99 8.68 -12.57
CA PHE A 154 20.12 9.56 -12.21
C PHE A 154 20.56 9.38 -10.76
N GLU A 155 19.73 8.79 -9.91
CA GLU A 155 20.04 8.51 -8.52
C GLU A 155 19.46 7.15 -8.10
N LEU A 156 20.30 6.33 -7.50
CA LEU A 156 19.92 5.04 -6.91
C LEU A 156 20.55 4.93 -5.53
N GLY A 157 19.70 4.89 -4.51
CA GLY A 157 20.10 4.62 -3.14
C GLY A 157 19.72 3.19 -2.74
N CYS A 158 20.66 2.47 -2.11
CA CYS A 158 20.39 1.17 -1.51
C CYS A 158 20.75 1.22 -0.03
N GLN A 159 19.81 0.89 0.84
CA GLN A 159 20.05 0.82 2.28
C GLN A 159 19.76 -0.61 2.76
N GLN A 160 20.75 -1.24 3.37
CA GLN A 160 20.59 -2.52 4.04
C GLN A 160 20.53 -2.32 5.55
N ARG A 161 19.64 -3.04 6.21
CA ARG A 161 19.49 -3.05 7.67
C ARG A 161 19.54 -4.48 8.17
N GLN A 162 20.02 -4.67 9.40
CA GLN A 162 19.93 -5.95 10.05
C GLN A 162 18.47 -6.26 10.40
N LEU A 163 18.03 -7.46 10.07
CA LEU A 163 16.67 -7.94 10.31
C LEU A 163 16.62 -8.96 11.44
N PRO A 164 15.47 -9.14 12.09
CA PRO A 164 15.25 -10.27 12.98
C PRO A 164 15.30 -11.57 12.18
N LYS A 165 15.66 -12.67 12.86
CA LYS A 165 15.66 -13.99 12.24
C LYS A 165 14.26 -14.57 12.16
N THR A 166 13.51 -14.47 13.25
CA THR A 166 12.20 -15.12 13.39
C THR A 166 11.15 -14.15 13.93
N LEU A 167 9.91 -14.42 13.53
CA LEU A 167 8.72 -13.80 14.09
C LEU A 167 7.86 -14.89 14.72
N LYS A 168 7.32 -14.61 15.90
CA LYS A 168 6.39 -15.47 16.61
C LYS A 168 5.15 -14.71 17.02
N LEU A 169 3.99 -15.23 16.65
CA LEU A 169 2.69 -14.74 17.07
C LEU A 169 2.06 -15.72 18.05
N ARG A 170 1.41 -15.20 19.08
CA ARG A 170 0.61 -15.97 20.03
C ARG A 170 -0.67 -15.24 20.31
N ASP A 171 -1.72 -16.03 20.52
CA ASP A 171 -3.04 -15.49 20.88
C ASP A 171 -3.79 -16.45 21.81
N TYR A 172 -4.97 -16.02 22.25
CA TYR A 172 -5.83 -16.79 23.14
C TYR A 172 -7.27 -16.77 22.63
N ASN A 173 -7.84 -17.97 22.49
CA ASN A 173 -9.24 -18.11 22.15
C ASN A 173 -10.04 -18.50 23.42
N TYR A 174 -10.85 -17.57 23.94
CA TYR A 174 -11.66 -17.79 25.12
C TYR A 174 -12.79 -18.83 24.91
N GLU A 175 -13.23 -19.03 23.67
CA GLU A 175 -14.24 -20.04 23.31
C GLU A 175 -13.64 -21.47 23.31
N SER A 176 -12.35 -21.56 23.06
CA SER A 176 -11.61 -22.82 23.03
C SER A 176 -10.26 -22.68 23.75
N PRO A 177 -10.26 -22.56 25.10
CA PRO A 177 -9.06 -22.22 25.89
C PRO A 177 -7.91 -23.23 25.79
N SER A 178 -8.19 -24.48 25.42
CA SER A 178 -7.20 -25.54 25.22
C SER A 178 -6.55 -25.53 23.84
N LEU A 179 -7.06 -24.72 22.91
CA LEU A 179 -6.48 -24.58 21.56
C LEU A 179 -5.27 -23.66 21.64
N GLU A 180 -4.10 -24.19 21.35
CA GLU A 180 -2.89 -23.37 21.23
C GLU A 180 -2.94 -22.56 19.94
N LEU A 181 -2.93 -21.23 20.08
CA LEU A 181 -2.89 -20.28 18.97
C LEU A 181 -1.47 -19.78 18.77
N ALA A 182 -0.80 -20.30 17.76
CA ALA A 182 0.57 -19.99 17.41
C ALA A 182 0.71 -19.72 15.90
N GLY A 183 1.54 -18.76 15.55
CA GLY A 183 1.98 -18.51 14.19
C GLY A 183 3.47 -18.18 14.23
N ASP A 184 4.30 -18.97 13.55
CA ASP A 184 5.74 -18.77 13.51
C ASP A 184 6.18 -18.63 12.05
N ALA A 185 7.07 -17.66 11.78
CA ALA A 185 7.62 -17.45 10.45
C ALA A 185 9.09 -17.06 10.52
N GLU A 186 9.87 -17.49 9.52
CA GLU A 186 11.22 -17.00 9.32
C GLU A 186 11.19 -15.67 8.56
N VAL A 187 11.82 -14.64 9.12
CA VAL A 187 11.95 -13.33 8.48
C VAL A 187 13.14 -13.34 7.55
N PHE A 188 14.33 -13.62 8.08
CA PHE A 188 15.56 -13.63 7.30
C PHE A 188 16.56 -14.66 7.86
N PRO A 189 17.06 -15.63 7.06
CA PRO A 189 17.97 -16.69 7.53
C PRO A 189 19.26 -16.16 8.17
N GLY A 190 19.78 -15.04 7.62
CA GLY A 190 20.97 -14.35 8.13
C GLY A 190 20.69 -13.33 9.25
N GLY A 191 19.44 -13.20 9.66
CA GLY A 191 19.02 -12.27 10.69
C GLY A 191 19.42 -12.72 12.10
N TRP A 192 19.19 -11.84 13.07
CA TRP A 192 19.49 -12.12 14.47
C TRP A 192 18.35 -11.68 15.38
N GLY A 193 18.05 -12.49 16.37
CA GLY A 193 16.97 -12.20 17.32
C GLY A 193 15.58 -12.63 16.85
N GLU A 194 14.61 -12.34 17.68
CA GLU A 194 13.21 -12.75 17.53
C GLU A 194 12.28 -11.58 17.79
N VAL A 195 11.23 -11.46 16.99
CA VAL A 195 10.08 -10.59 17.26
C VAL A 195 8.95 -11.45 17.78
N TYR A 196 8.48 -11.17 18.98
CA TYR A 196 7.35 -11.85 19.62
C TYR A 196 6.20 -10.87 19.80
N LEU A 197 5.03 -11.21 19.24
CA LEU A 197 3.80 -10.43 19.37
C LEU A 197 2.68 -11.29 19.94
N TYR A 198 1.85 -10.68 20.78
CA TYR A 198 0.69 -11.32 21.39
C TYR A 198 -0.55 -10.45 21.20
N GLY A 199 -1.70 -11.10 20.90
CA GLY A 199 -2.96 -10.41 20.78
C GLY A 199 -3.23 -9.84 19.39
N GLU A 200 -2.81 -10.54 18.36
CA GLU A 200 -3.08 -10.20 16.96
C GLU A 200 -4.50 -10.60 16.50
N HIS A 201 -5.31 -11.14 17.42
CA HIS A 201 -6.74 -11.46 17.22
C HIS A 201 -7.03 -12.49 16.13
N PHE A 202 -6.21 -13.54 16.04
CA PHE A 202 -6.55 -14.73 15.24
C PHE A 202 -7.19 -15.81 16.12
N ARG A 203 -8.14 -16.58 15.57
CA ARG A 203 -8.94 -17.56 16.31
C ARG A 203 -8.59 -19.00 15.95
N LYS A 204 -7.80 -19.21 14.90
CA LYS A 204 -7.38 -20.52 14.40
C LYS A 204 -5.88 -20.54 14.12
N PRO A 205 -5.22 -21.70 14.30
CA PRO A 205 -3.78 -21.83 14.02
C PRO A 205 -3.40 -21.45 12.57
N GLU A 206 -4.27 -21.77 11.59
CA GLU A 206 -4.04 -21.47 10.17
C GLU A 206 -4.03 -19.95 9.91
N GLU A 207 -4.90 -19.21 10.59
CA GLU A 207 -4.94 -17.74 10.52
C GLU A 207 -3.67 -17.14 11.12
N GLY A 208 -3.19 -17.71 12.25
CA GLY A 208 -1.93 -17.32 12.88
C GLY A 208 -0.72 -17.54 11.99
N ALA A 209 -0.67 -18.69 11.31
CA ALA A 209 0.40 -19.00 10.35
C ALA A 209 0.39 -18.06 9.14
N ALA A 210 -0.78 -17.79 8.57
CA ALA A 210 -0.95 -16.85 7.45
C ALA A 210 -0.53 -15.42 7.85
N LEU A 211 -1.00 -14.95 9.00
CA LEU A 211 -0.64 -13.63 9.53
C LEU A 211 0.86 -13.52 9.82
N ALA A 212 1.47 -14.57 10.39
CA ALA A 212 2.92 -14.59 10.63
C ALA A 212 3.72 -14.48 9.34
N ALA A 213 3.26 -15.12 8.25
CA ALA A 213 3.90 -15.00 6.94
C ALA A 213 3.84 -13.55 6.42
N VAL A 214 2.67 -12.90 6.47
CA VAL A 214 2.49 -11.49 6.06
C VAL A 214 3.38 -10.55 6.88
N ARG A 215 3.41 -10.72 8.21
CA ARG A 215 4.25 -9.91 9.10
C ARG A 215 5.75 -10.13 8.87
N ALA A 216 6.15 -11.35 8.55
CA ALA A 216 7.54 -11.64 8.19
C ALA A 216 7.95 -10.97 6.87
N GLU A 217 7.05 -10.95 5.89
CA GLU A 217 7.27 -10.24 4.63
C GLU A 217 7.33 -8.72 4.83
N GLU A 218 6.46 -8.15 5.66
CA GLU A 218 6.49 -6.73 6.05
C GLU A 218 7.85 -6.35 6.64
N LEU A 219 8.35 -7.14 7.62
CA LEU A 219 9.66 -6.89 8.22
C LEU A 219 10.79 -6.99 7.19
N ARG A 220 10.69 -7.93 6.24
CA ARG A 220 11.67 -8.10 5.15
C ARG A 220 11.67 -6.94 4.18
N CYS A 221 10.51 -6.33 3.91
CA CYS A 221 10.41 -5.15 3.06
C CYS A 221 11.16 -3.92 3.62
N ARG A 222 11.45 -3.90 4.92
CA ARG A 222 12.24 -2.81 5.56
C ARG A 222 13.75 -2.91 5.28
N GLU A 223 14.20 -3.96 4.60
CA GLU A 223 15.60 -4.13 4.18
C GLU A 223 16.00 -3.23 2.98
N ARG A 224 15.08 -2.56 2.35
CA ARG A 224 15.31 -1.80 1.10
C ARG A 224 15.80 -0.40 1.34
#